data_9b6b513efc414682749e4a609b73cdea
#
_entry.id   9b6b513efc414682749e4a609b73cdea
#
_cell.length_a   1.000
_cell.length_b   1.000
_cell.length_c   1.000
_cell.angle_alpha   90.00
_cell.angle_beta   90.00
_cell.angle_gamma   90.00
#
_symmetry.space_group_name_H-M   'P 1'
#
loop_
_entity.id
_entity.type
_entity.pdbx_description
1 polymer ?
#
loop_
_entity_poly.entity_id
_entity_poly.type
_entity_poly.pdbx_seq_one_letter_code
_entity_poly.pdbx_strand_id
1 'polypeptide(L)'
;DEGNTIPFIARYRKELHGAMDDTALRTLADRLQYLRKLEQRKSEILSAIESQGKLTPELTEKIQKAETLVETEDLYLPYRPKRKTRASMAIARGLEPLARTLMAQDAGTDPVQAAQAFLTEEVPDTDAALQGAMDILAEEMANDADLRKQMRRLVMLTGTIQSHAVDADAETPYQNYYDYAEPVKRIVGHRVLAIDRGEREGALKVAVTLPEGHGASMLIQKFVKNQSPCGKLVQTAAEDAFQRLLFPAGDPQGADRTGGNGCHRCVCVQPAAAAHGGTAEKPNRPGRRPRLPHRL
;
A
#
# COMPACT_ATOMS: atom_id res chain seq x y z
N ASP A 1 -4.64 -28.25 -15.56
CA ASP A 1 -4.66 -27.38 -16.74
C ASP A 1 -5.36 -27.98 -17.98
N GLU A 2 -6.13 -29.04 -17.83
CA GLU A 2 -6.88 -29.69 -18.91
C GLU A 2 -8.22 -28.96 -19.23
N GLY A 3 -8.42 -27.74 -18.71
CA GLY A 3 -9.65 -26.96 -18.93
C GLY A 3 -10.88 -27.44 -18.13
N ASN A 4 -10.69 -28.40 -17.24
CA ASN A 4 -11.77 -28.90 -16.41
C ASN A 4 -12.22 -27.87 -15.35
N THR A 5 -13.53 -27.75 -15.14
CA THR A 5 -14.08 -26.89 -14.10
C THR A 5 -13.86 -27.48 -12.70
N ILE A 6 -13.75 -26.64 -11.67
CA ILE A 6 -13.57 -27.09 -10.27
C ILE A 6 -14.68 -28.05 -9.83
N PRO A 7 -15.98 -27.77 -10.09
CA PRO A 7 -17.06 -28.71 -9.76
C PRO A 7 -16.92 -30.06 -10.46
N PHE A 8 -16.41 -30.10 -11.69
CA PHE A 8 -16.15 -31.34 -12.41
C PHE A 8 -15.04 -32.13 -11.73
N ILE A 9 -13.91 -31.47 -11.39
CA ILE A 9 -12.78 -32.11 -10.69
C ILE A 9 -13.24 -32.66 -9.33
N ALA A 10 -13.96 -31.85 -8.54
CA ALA A 10 -14.47 -32.26 -7.23
C ALA A 10 -15.36 -33.51 -7.29
N ARG A 11 -16.14 -33.65 -8.34
CA ARG A 11 -17.11 -34.73 -8.48
C ARG A 11 -16.54 -36.00 -9.14
N TYR A 12 -15.70 -35.80 -10.18
CA TYR A 12 -15.30 -36.92 -11.07
C TYR A 12 -13.84 -37.30 -11.02
N ARG A 13 -12.99 -36.55 -10.26
CA ARG A 13 -11.55 -36.79 -10.15
C ARG A 13 -11.09 -36.98 -8.70
N LYS A 14 -11.94 -37.59 -7.87
CA LYS A 14 -11.65 -37.77 -6.44
C LYS A 14 -10.36 -38.54 -6.17
N GLU A 15 -10.00 -39.48 -7.01
CA GLU A 15 -8.77 -40.24 -6.95
C GLU A 15 -7.51 -39.40 -7.13
N LEU A 16 -7.60 -38.25 -7.84
CA LEU A 16 -6.45 -37.38 -8.11
C LEU A 16 -6.21 -36.35 -7.01
N HIS A 17 -7.26 -35.93 -6.29
CA HIS A 17 -7.15 -34.88 -5.27
C HIS A 17 -7.38 -35.37 -3.83
N GLY A 18 -7.40 -36.70 -3.59
CA GLY A 18 -7.48 -37.28 -2.26
C GLY A 18 -8.74 -36.92 -1.49
N ALA A 19 -9.91 -36.83 -2.19
CA ALA A 19 -11.20 -36.48 -1.64
C ALA A 19 -11.31 -35.07 -1.01
N MET A 20 -10.52 -34.11 -1.49
CA MET A 20 -10.71 -32.69 -1.11
C MET A 20 -12.13 -32.23 -1.43
N ASP A 21 -12.71 -31.42 -0.57
CA ASP A 21 -14.02 -30.82 -0.82
C ASP A 21 -13.94 -29.70 -1.86
N ASP A 22 -15.10 -29.26 -2.37
CA ASP A 22 -15.20 -28.20 -3.38
C ASP A 22 -14.61 -26.88 -2.88
N THR A 23 -14.72 -26.60 -1.59
CA THR A 23 -14.20 -25.37 -0.96
C THR A 23 -12.66 -25.36 -0.96
N ALA A 24 -12.05 -26.48 -0.60
CA ALA A 24 -10.59 -26.64 -0.60
C ALA A 24 -10.03 -26.53 -2.04
N LEU A 25 -10.71 -27.15 -3.02
CA LEU A 25 -10.32 -27.09 -4.43
C LEU A 25 -10.45 -25.67 -4.99
N ARG A 26 -11.49 -24.91 -4.62
CA ARG A 26 -11.63 -23.49 -5.01
C ARG A 26 -10.50 -22.66 -4.41
N THR A 27 -10.23 -22.81 -3.12
CA THR A 27 -9.14 -22.09 -2.43
C THR A 27 -7.80 -22.39 -3.08
N LEU A 28 -7.53 -23.66 -3.42
CA LEU A 28 -6.33 -24.07 -4.13
C LEU A 28 -6.24 -23.43 -5.53
N ALA A 29 -7.32 -23.43 -6.29
CA ALA A 29 -7.37 -22.85 -7.62
C ALA A 29 -7.15 -21.33 -7.59
N ASP A 30 -7.79 -20.63 -6.66
CA ASP A 30 -7.63 -19.18 -6.47
C ASP A 30 -6.17 -18.86 -6.10
N ARG A 31 -5.57 -19.64 -5.19
CA ARG A 31 -4.16 -19.47 -4.81
C ARG A 31 -3.21 -19.75 -5.96
N LEU A 32 -3.46 -20.80 -6.75
CA LEU A 32 -2.66 -21.13 -7.93
C LEU A 32 -2.73 -20.00 -8.98
N GLN A 33 -3.94 -19.50 -9.24
CA GLN A 33 -4.12 -18.39 -10.17
C GLN A 33 -3.41 -17.12 -9.69
N TYR A 34 -3.47 -16.83 -8.39
CA TYR A 34 -2.74 -15.71 -7.80
C TYR A 34 -1.22 -15.86 -7.98
N LEU A 35 -0.66 -17.05 -7.68
CA LEU A 35 0.78 -17.30 -7.82
C LEU A 35 1.24 -17.20 -9.28
N ARG A 36 0.44 -17.71 -10.24
CA ARG A 36 0.74 -17.54 -11.67
C ARG A 36 0.77 -16.08 -12.10
N LYS A 37 -0.19 -15.27 -11.64
CA LYS A 37 -0.21 -13.82 -11.88
C LYS A 37 1.00 -13.13 -11.25
N LEU A 38 1.40 -13.56 -10.05
CA LEU A 38 2.58 -13.03 -9.38
C LEU A 38 3.84 -13.31 -10.18
N GLU A 39 4.07 -14.55 -10.61
CA GLU A 39 5.26 -14.93 -11.39
C GLU A 39 5.30 -14.26 -12.76
N GLN A 40 4.16 -14.19 -13.44
CA GLN A 40 4.04 -13.43 -14.69
C GLN A 40 4.42 -11.97 -14.47
N ARG A 41 3.90 -11.34 -13.40
CA ARG A 41 4.17 -9.94 -13.11
C ARG A 41 5.63 -9.68 -12.76
N LYS A 42 6.28 -10.57 -12.00
CA LYS A 42 7.72 -10.51 -11.75
C LYS A 42 8.52 -10.53 -13.04
N SER A 43 8.20 -11.43 -13.97
CA SER A 43 8.86 -11.52 -15.26
C SER A 43 8.71 -10.24 -16.09
N GLU A 44 7.51 -9.68 -16.17
CA GLU A 44 7.23 -8.41 -16.85
C GLU A 44 8.06 -7.26 -16.27
N ILE A 45 8.13 -7.17 -14.95
CA ILE A 45 8.86 -6.12 -14.23
C ILE A 45 10.36 -6.26 -14.47
N LEU A 46 10.92 -7.47 -14.37
CA LEU A 46 12.33 -7.72 -14.63
C LEU A 46 12.70 -7.29 -16.06
N SER A 47 11.91 -7.69 -17.05
CA SER A 47 12.14 -7.28 -18.45
C SER A 47 12.02 -5.76 -18.64
N ALA A 48 11.07 -5.11 -17.95
CA ALA A 48 10.90 -3.66 -18.03
C ALA A 48 12.07 -2.88 -17.41
N ILE A 49 12.65 -3.37 -16.31
CA ILE A 49 13.81 -2.74 -15.67
C ILE A 49 15.08 -3.02 -16.48
N GLU A 50 15.23 -4.23 -17.03
CA GLU A 50 16.34 -4.62 -17.89
C GLU A 50 16.40 -3.74 -19.15
N SER A 51 15.25 -3.49 -19.80
CA SER A 51 15.16 -2.59 -20.96
C SER A 51 15.61 -1.16 -20.67
N GLN A 52 15.58 -0.74 -19.39
CA GLN A 52 16.06 0.57 -18.92
C GLN A 52 17.55 0.54 -18.54
N GLY A 53 18.21 -0.63 -18.60
CA GLY A 53 19.61 -0.79 -18.19
C GLY A 53 19.87 -0.58 -16.70
N LYS A 54 18.83 -0.70 -15.86
CA LYS A 54 18.89 -0.44 -14.40
C LYS A 54 18.77 -1.70 -13.55
N LEU A 55 18.79 -2.88 -14.17
CA LEU A 55 18.65 -4.14 -13.45
C LEU A 55 19.97 -4.47 -12.72
N THR A 56 19.88 -4.65 -11.40
CA THR A 56 21.01 -5.11 -10.58
C THR A 56 20.73 -6.51 -10.06
N PRO A 57 21.79 -7.32 -9.75
CA PRO A 57 21.60 -8.66 -9.17
C PRO A 57 20.81 -8.65 -7.87
N GLU A 58 21.07 -7.66 -7.01
CA GLU A 58 20.36 -7.48 -5.73
C GLU A 58 18.86 -7.20 -5.93
N LEU A 59 18.52 -6.37 -6.92
CA LEU A 59 17.13 -6.05 -7.24
C LEU A 59 16.42 -7.28 -7.82
N THR A 60 17.09 -8.04 -8.68
CA THR A 60 16.57 -9.30 -9.21
C THR A 60 16.22 -10.28 -8.09
N GLU A 61 17.14 -10.45 -7.14
CA GLU A 61 16.91 -11.32 -5.98
C GLU A 61 15.72 -10.84 -5.12
N LYS A 62 15.62 -9.53 -4.84
CA LYS A 62 14.50 -8.95 -4.10
C LYS A 62 13.16 -9.18 -4.82
N ILE A 63 13.10 -8.98 -6.13
CA ILE A 63 11.88 -9.21 -6.92
C ILE A 63 11.51 -10.69 -6.92
N GLN A 64 12.47 -11.60 -7.07
CA GLN A 64 12.23 -13.04 -7.05
C GLN A 64 11.71 -13.51 -5.67
N LYS A 65 12.25 -12.97 -4.58
CA LYS A 65 11.84 -13.29 -3.20
C LYS A 65 10.50 -12.65 -2.79
N ALA A 66 9.98 -11.69 -3.54
CA ALA A 66 8.70 -11.06 -3.21
C ALA A 66 7.56 -12.09 -3.20
N GLU A 67 6.79 -12.13 -2.12
CA GLU A 67 5.70 -13.09 -1.92
C GLU A 67 4.33 -12.56 -2.35
N THR A 68 4.24 -11.25 -2.59
CA THR A 68 2.98 -10.59 -2.94
C THR A 68 3.14 -9.67 -4.14
N LEU A 69 2.03 -9.51 -4.90
CA LEU A 69 1.97 -8.54 -6.00
C LEU A 69 2.30 -7.11 -5.53
N VAL A 70 1.86 -6.76 -4.32
CA VAL A 70 2.09 -5.41 -3.76
C VAL A 70 3.57 -5.17 -3.50
N GLU A 71 4.29 -6.14 -2.92
CA GLU A 71 5.74 -6.04 -2.74
C GLU A 71 6.47 -5.91 -4.06
N THR A 72 6.04 -6.67 -5.07
CA THR A 72 6.63 -6.61 -6.42
C THR A 72 6.40 -5.25 -7.08
N GLU A 73 5.20 -4.68 -6.96
CA GLU A 73 4.88 -3.34 -7.46
C GLU A 73 5.65 -2.24 -6.71
N ASP A 74 5.85 -2.36 -5.40
CA ASP A 74 6.65 -1.40 -4.64
C ASP A 74 8.12 -1.38 -5.08
N LEU A 75 8.70 -2.56 -5.37
CA LEU A 75 10.06 -2.67 -5.92
C LEU A 75 10.17 -2.07 -7.33
N TYR A 76 9.10 -2.14 -8.12
CA TYR A 76 9.04 -1.57 -9.47
C TYR A 76 8.78 -0.06 -9.48
N LEU A 77 8.18 0.50 -8.44
CA LEU A 77 7.72 1.88 -8.41
C LEU A 77 8.78 2.94 -8.78
N PRO A 78 10.05 2.83 -8.34
CA PRO A 78 11.13 3.76 -8.73
C PRO A 78 11.44 3.74 -10.23
N TYR A 79 11.20 2.61 -10.90
CA TYR A 79 11.53 2.37 -12.31
C TYR A 79 10.36 2.58 -13.27
N ARG A 80 9.15 2.72 -12.71
CA ARG A 80 7.94 2.93 -13.50
C ARG A 80 8.01 4.28 -14.21
N PRO A 81 7.68 4.35 -15.53
CA PRO A 81 7.57 5.61 -16.24
C PRO A 81 6.59 6.54 -15.51
N LYS A 82 7.09 7.67 -15.02
CA LYS A 82 6.30 8.63 -14.26
C LYS A 82 5.79 9.75 -15.16
N ARG A 83 4.60 10.25 -14.84
CA ARG A 83 4.14 11.55 -15.36
C ARG A 83 5.02 12.66 -14.76
N LYS A 84 4.94 13.88 -15.30
CA LYS A 84 5.64 15.04 -14.73
C LYS A 84 5.22 15.23 -13.26
N THR A 85 6.15 14.94 -12.33
CA THR A 85 6.00 15.19 -10.90
C THR A 85 6.82 16.42 -10.52
N ARG A 86 6.58 16.98 -9.31
CA ARG A 86 7.41 18.08 -8.79
C ARG A 86 8.87 17.68 -8.74
N ALA A 87 9.16 16.47 -8.26
CA ALA A 87 10.52 15.94 -8.22
C ALA A 87 11.12 15.76 -9.62
N SER A 88 10.37 15.22 -10.60
CA SER A 88 10.90 15.07 -11.96
C SER A 88 11.20 16.42 -12.63
N MET A 89 10.43 17.46 -12.33
CA MET A 89 10.72 18.83 -12.79
C MET A 89 11.96 19.40 -12.10
N ALA A 90 12.13 19.17 -10.80
CA ALA A 90 13.30 19.59 -10.06
C ALA A 90 14.59 18.87 -10.54
N ILE A 91 14.50 17.58 -10.87
CA ILE A 91 15.60 16.83 -11.49
C ILE A 91 15.96 17.41 -12.86
N ALA A 92 14.97 17.73 -13.70
CA ALA A 92 15.20 18.35 -15.00
C ALA A 92 15.90 19.73 -14.90
N ARG A 93 15.67 20.44 -13.79
CA ARG A 93 16.37 21.71 -13.44
C ARG A 93 17.75 21.50 -12.84
N GLY A 94 18.23 20.25 -12.71
CA GLY A 94 19.56 19.95 -12.22
C GLY A 94 19.72 20.00 -10.69
N LEU A 95 18.62 19.94 -9.90
CA LEU A 95 18.67 20.04 -8.44
C LEU A 95 18.99 18.73 -7.71
N GLU A 96 19.22 17.61 -8.44
CA GLU A 96 19.55 16.32 -7.85
C GLU A 96 20.84 16.35 -6.98
N PRO A 97 21.96 17.01 -7.37
CA PRO A 97 23.15 17.10 -6.54
C PRO A 97 22.90 17.86 -5.22
N LEU A 98 22.04 18.91 -5.26
CA LEU A 98 21.64 19.63 -4.06
C LEU A 98 20.85 18.71 -3.11
N ALA A 99 19.90 17.94 -3.63
CA ALA A 99 19.15 16.96 -2.84
C ALA A 99 20.09 15.93 -2.16
N ARG A 100 21.11 15.45 -2.85
CA ARG A 100 22.14 14.55 -2.28
C ARG A 100 22.96 15.22 -1.17
N THR A 101 23.32 16.48 -1.34
CA THR A 101 24.02 17.28 -0.32
C THR A 101 23.15 17.43 0.93
N LEU A 102 21.85 17.75 0.78
CA LEU A 102 20.93 17.81 1.92
C LEU A 102 20.78 16.45 2.62
N MET A 103 20.71 15.34 1.86
CA MET A 103 20.57 13.99 2.41
C MET A 103 21.83 13.52 3.16
N ALA A 104 23.01 14.01 2.82
CA ALA A 104 24.26 13.73 3.55
C ALA A 104 24.17 14.25 4.98
N GLN A 105 23.51 15.41 5.20
CA GLN A 105 23.29 16.06 6.49
C GLN A 105 24.60 16.41 7.23
N ASP A 106 25.63 16.82 6.49
CA ASP A 106 26.90 17.21 7.09
C ASP A 106 26.71 18.45 7.97
N ALA A 107 27.26 18.40 9.18
CA ALA A 107 27.04 19.44 10.20
C ALA A 107 27.61 20.82 9.81
N GLY A 108 28.60 20.86 8.92
CA GLY A 108 29.23 22.09 8.43
C GLY A 108 28.60 22.70 7.19
N THR A 109 27.59 22.04 6.59
CA THR A 109 26.97 22.49 5.35
C THR A 109 25.83 23.46 5.66
N ASP A 110 25.96 24.70 5.16
CA ASP A 110 24.83 25.64 5.09
C ASP A 110 24.00 25.34 3.83
N PRO A 111 22.74 24.94 3.99
CA PRO A 111 21.88 24.62 2.84
C PRO A 111 21.61 25.82 1.94
N VAL A 112 21.54 27.04 2.48
CA VAL A 112 21.32 28.26 1.69
C VAL A 112 22.52 28.56 0.81
N GLN A 113 23.73 28.44 1.38
CA GLN A 113 24.96 28.62 0.63
C GLN A 113 25.11 27.54 -0.46
N ALA A 114 24.79 26.29 -0.13
CA ALA A 114 24.81 25.19 -1.12
C ALA A 114 23.82 25.44 -2.26
N ALA A 115 22.64 25.98 -1.98
CA ALA A 115 21.61 26.27 -2.97
C ALA A 115 22.00 27.39 -3.96
N GLN A 116 22.87 28.33 -3.55
CA GLN A 116 23.32 29.42 -4.43
C GLN A 116 24.00 28.92 -5.71
N ALA A 117 24.69 27.77 -5.64
CA ALA A 117 25.36 27.18 -6.81
C ALA A 117 24.39 26.64 -7.88
N PHE A 118 23.10 26.53 -7.58
CA PHE A 118 22.07 25.95 -8.44
C PHE A 118 21.06 26.97 -8.95
N LEU A 119 21.33 28.27 -8.78
CA LEU A 119 20.47 29.32 -9.29
C LEU A 119 20.57 29.40 -10.81
N THR A 120 19.44 29.39 -11.48
CA THR A 120 19.30 29.49 -12.95
C THR A 120 18.07 30.34 -13.30
N GLU A 121 17.84 30.62 -14.57
CA GLU A 121 16.62 31.32 -15.01
C GLU A 121 15.33 30.59 -14.59
N GLU A 122 15.39 29.23 -14.53
CA GLU A 122 14.27 28.39 -14.09
C GLU A 122 14.17 28.23 -12.56
N VAL A 123 15.23 28.60 -11.82
CA VAL A 123 15.32 28.52 -10.36
C VAL A 123 15.82 29.89 -9.87
N PRO A 124 14.91 30.87 -9.69
CA PRO A 124 15.27 32.26 -9.49
C PRO A 124 15.86 32.56 -8.09
N ASP A 125 15.54 31.75 -7.09
CA ASP A 125 15.96 31.98 -5.71
C ASP A 125 16.36 30.68 -4.99
N THR A 126 17.03 30.86 -3.86
CA THR A 126 17.52 29.73 -3.01
C THR A 126 16.38 28.93 -2.42
N ASP A 127 15.23 29.56 -2.14
CA ASP A 127 14.07 28.88 -1.57
C ASP A 127 13.44 27.94 -2.60
N ALA A 128 13.34 28.35 -3.88
CA ALA A 128 12.90 27.49 -4.97
C ALA A 128 13.86 26.32 -5.21
N ALA A 129 15.19 26.55 -5.08
CA ALA A 129 16.19 25.48 -5.18
C ALA A 129 16.04 24.46 -4.04
N LEU A 130 15.93 24.93 -2.79
CA LEU A 130 15.72 24.07 -1.63
C LEU A 130 14.39 23.31 -1.69
N GLN A 131 13.31 23.99 -2.10
CA GLN A 131 12.00 23.35 -2.26
C GLN A 131 12.06 22.23 -3.32
N GLY A 132 12.70 22.50 -4.46
CA GLY A 132 12.89 21.48 -5.50
C GLY A 132 13.74 20.29 -5.00
N ALA A 133 14.79 20.54 -4.25
CA ALA A 133 15.60 19.49 -3.63
C ALA A 133 14.78 18.67 -2.61
N MET A 134 13.97 19.33 -1.77
CA MET A 134 13.06 18.65 -0.83
C MET A 134 12.00 17.82 -1.55
N ASP A 135 11.44 18.30 -2.68
CA ASP A 135 10.49 17.52 -3.49
C ASP A 135 11.12 16.23 -4.05
N ILE A 136 12.42 16.30 -4.45
CA ILE A 136 13.18 15.10 -4.88
C ILE A 136 13.31 14.13 -3.72
N LEU A 137 13.74 14.60 -2.54
CA LEU A 137 13.90 13.77 -1.34
C LEU A 137 12.58 13.14 -0.91
N ALA A 138 11.50 13.92 -0.90
CA ALA A 138 10.17 13.41 -0.54
C ALA A 138 9.71 12.26 -1.48
N GLU A 139 9.93 12.40 -2.79
CA GLU A 139 9.59 11.34 -3.74
C GLU A 139 10.50 10.11 -3.58
N GLU A 140 11.79 10.29 -3.32
CA GLU A 140 12.74 9.21 -3.07
C GLU A 140 12.35 8.42 -1.81
N MET A 141 12.05 9.11 -0.71
CA MET A 141 11.57 8.50 0.54
C MET A 141 10.25 7.74 0.32
N ALA A 142 9.31 8.32 -0.42
CA ALA A 142 8.02 7.70 -0.70
C ALA A 142 8.13 6.47 -1.61
N ASN A 143 9.20 6.34 -2.40
CA ASN A 143 9.47 5.20 -3.27
C ASN A 143 10.23 4.06 -2.57
N ASP A 144 10.65 4.22 -1.33
CA ASP A 144 11.34 3.17 -0.56
C ASP A 144 10.37 2.00 -0.29
N ALA A 145 10.66 0.83 -0.85
CA ALA A 145 9.81 -0.34 -0.77
C ALA A 145 9.69 -0.88 0.67
N ASP A 146 10.80 -0.85 1.44
CA ASP A 146 10.80 -1.32 2.82
C ASP A 146 9.97 -0.39 3.71
N LEU A 147 10.07 0.92 3.49
CA LEU A 147 9.25 1.90 4.19
C LEU A 147 7.76 1.71 3.88
N ARG A 148 7.40 1.48 2.62
CA ARG A 148 6.01 1.20 2.22
C ARG A 148 5.48 -0.08 2.88
N LYS A 149 6.30 -1.12 2.96
CA LYS A 149 5.96 -2.36 3.68
C LYS A 149 5.72 -2.10 5.17
N GLN A 150 6.60 -1.35 5.82
CA GLN A 150 6.46 -0.97 7.22
C GLN A 150 5.23 -0.09 7.45
N MET A 151 4.96 0.87 6.57
CA MET A 151 3.78 1.74 6.64
C MET A 151 2.48 0.92 6.54
N ARG A 152 2.37 -0.01 5.60
CA ARG A 152 1.21 -0.91 5.52
C ARG A 152 1.03 -1.70 6.81
N ARG A 153 2.12 -2.23 7.38
CA ARG A 153 2.06 -2.94 8.66
C ARG A 153 1.57 -2.04 9.79
N LEU A 154 2.05 -0.80 9.85
CA LEU A 154 1.62 0.19 10.83
C LEU A 154 0.11 0.46 10.70
N VAL A 155 -0.37 0.71 9.48
CA VAL A 155 -1.79 0.93 9.19
C VAL A 155 -2.65 -0.26 9.61
N MET A 156 -2.22 -1.48 9.32
CA MET A 156 -2.93 -2.70 9.72
C MET A 156 -3.02 -2.89 11.24
N LEU A 157 -2.01 -2.43 11.98
CA LEU A 157 -1.97 -2.59 13.45
C LEU A 157 -2.67 -1.46 14.21
N THR A 158 -2.53 -0.22 13.75
CA THR A 158 -2.93 0.99 14.48
C THR A 158 -3.91 1.88 13.74
N GLY A 159 -4.12 1.62 12.44
CA GLY A 159 -5.01 2.42 11.60
C GLY A 159 -6.47 2.27 12.00
N THR A 160 -7.23 3.34 11.78
CA THR A 160 -8.68 3.39 11.93
C THR A 160 -9.29 3.78 10.60
N ILE A 161 -10.21 2.97 10.08
CA ILE A 161 -11.02 3.34 8.93
C ILE A 161 -12.17 4.23 9.41
N GLN A 162 -12.38 5.32 8.70
CA GLN A 162 -13.46 6.27 8.95
C GLN A 162 -14.27 6.45 7.67
N SER A 163 -15.57 6.56 7.80
CA SER A 163 -16.43 6.93 6.68
C SER A 163 -17.46 7.96 7.12
N HIS A 164 -17.71 8.92 6.23
CA HIS A 164 -18.67 10.00 6.42
C HIS A 164 -19.57 10.08 5.20
N ALA A 165 -20.83 10.46 5.40
CA ALA A 165 -21.75 10.72 4.30
C ALA A 165 -21.24 11.89 3.42
N VAL A 166 -21.42 11.78 2.12
CA VAL A 166 -21.26 12.93 1.20
C VAL A 166 -22.43 13.90 1.36
N ASP A 167 -23.63 13.35 1.53
CA ASP A 167 -24.85 14.05 1.82
C ASP A 167 -25.55 13.33 2.98
N ALA A 168 -25.65 14.00 4.13
CA ALA A 168 -26.18 13.41 5.35
C ALA A 168 -27.71 13.21 5.29
N ASP A 169 -28.40 13.97 4.44
CA ASP A 169 -29.86 13.92 4.28
C ASP A 169 -30.32 12.91 3.23
N ALA A 170 -29.39 12.33 2.47
CA ALA A 170 -29.69 11.34 1.45
C ALA A 170 -30.07 9.98 2.06
N GLU A 171 -31.20 9.43 1.70
CA GLU A 171 -31.59 8.07 2.06
C GLU A 171 -30.85 7.05 1.17
N THR A 172 -29.79 6.43 1.70
CA THR A 172 -29.02 5.39 1.01
C THR A 172 -28.94 4.12 1.84
N PRO A 173 -28.62 2.97 1.23
CA PRO A 173 -28.38 1.73 1.98
C PRO A 173 -27.16 1.79 2.93
N TYR A 174 -26.40 2.89 2.87
CA TYR A 174 -25.15 3.08 3.61
C TYR A 174 -25.29 3.93 4.85
N GLN A 175 -26.50 4.24 5.32
CA GLN A 175 -26.76 5.08 6.50
C GLN A 175 -25.99 4.65 7.75
N ASN A 176 -25.79 3.33 7.95
CA ASN A 176 -25.01 2.79 9.06
C ASN A 176 -23.52 3.18 9.02
N TYR A 177 -23.05 3.73 7.91
CA TYR A 177 -21.66 4.14 7.68
C TYR A 177 -21.50 5.65 7.48
N TYR A 178 -22.54 6.46 7.74
CA TYR A 178 -22.51 7.92 7.56
C TYR A 178 -21.59 8.63 8.56
N ASP A 179 -21.45 8.09 9.74
CA ASP A 179 -20.47 8.50 10.74
C ASP A 179 -19.93 7.25 11.43
N TYR A 180 -18.95 6.64 10.80
CA TYR A 180 -18.45 5.33 11.19
C TYR A 180 -16.95 5.35 11.36
N ALA A 181 -16.45 4.73 12.44
CA ALA A 181 -15.04 4.55 12.72
C ALA A 181 -14.78 3.19 13.35
N GLU A 182 -13.86 2.42 12.78
CA GLU A 182 -13.45 1.12 13.33
C GLU A 182 -11.95 0.88 13.07
N PRO A 183 -11.21 0.30 14.07
CA PRO A 183 -9.81 -0.10 13.83
C PRO A 183 -9.70 -1.11 12.69
N VAL A 184 -8.76 -0.88 11.77
CA VAL A 184 -8.49 -1.73 10.60
C VAL A 184 -8.28 -3.19 11.02
N LYS A 185 -7.63 -3.42 12.16
CA LYS A 185 -7.38 -4.76 12.71
C LYS A 185 -8.66 -5.55 13.06
N ARG A 186 -9.77 -4.86 13.35
CA ARG A 186 -11.01 -5.47 13.85
C ARG A 186 -12.12 -5.52 12.80
N ILE A 187 -12.03 -4.69 11.75
CA ILE A 187 -13.08 -4.59 10.75
C ILE A 187 -13.26 -5.93 10.02
N VAL A 188 -14.51 -6.33 9.85
CA VAL A 188 -14.87 -7.57 9.16
C VAL A 188 -15.08 -7.33 7.67
N GLY A 189 -14.80 -8.34 6.84
CA GLY A 189 -14.78 -8.22 5.38
C GLY A 189 -16.06 -7.68 4.76
N HIS A 190 -17.24 -8.05 5.25
CA HIS A 190 -18.51 -7.56 4.72
C HIS A 190 -18.72 -6.05 4.93
N ARG A 191 -18.21 -5.48 6.04
CA ARG A 191 -18.23 -4.03 6.29
C ARG A 191 -17.30 -3.29 5.35
N VAL A 192 -16.08 -3.82 5.15
CA VAL A 192 -15.14 -3.27 4.16
C VAL A 192 -15.76 -3.21 2.77
N LEU A 193 -16.43 -4.29 2.35
CA LEU A 193 -17.10 -4.34 1.05
C LEU A 193 -18.27 -3.34 0.95
N ALA A 194 -19.04 -3.17 2.02
CA ALA A 194 -20.13 -2.21 2.05
C ALA A 194 -19.63 -0.76 1.97
N ILE A 195 -18.59 -0.42 2.74
CA ILE A 195 -17.94 0.90 2.73
C ILE A 195 -17.31 1.21 1.37
N ASP A 196 -16.54 0.27 0.79
CA ASP A 196 -15.93 0.41 -0.53
C ASP A 196 -16.98 0.58 -1.65
N ARG A 197 -18.13 -0.08 -1.52
CA ARG A 197 -19.23 0.09 -2.44
C ARG A 197 -19.89 1.47 -2.28
N GLY A 198 -20.14 1.92 -1.04
CA GLY A 198 -20.69 3.24 -0.78
C GLY A 198 -19.77 4.37 -1.27
N GLU A 199 -18.44 4.19 -1.17
CA GLU A 199 -17.45 5.12 -1.73
C GLU A 199 -17.52 5.16 -3.25
N ARG A 200 -17.58 3.99 -3.92
CA ARG A 200 -17.68 3.92 -5.39
C ARG A 200 -18.98 4.52 -5.94
N GLU A 201 -20.06 4.39 -5.21
CA GLU A 201 -21.36 4.98 -5.55
C GLU A 201 -21.44 6.48 -5.19
N GLY A 202 -20.39 7.03 -4.55
CA GLY A 202 -20.31 8.45 -4.19
C GLY A 202 -21.18 8.83 -2.99
N ALA A 203 -21.72 7.86 -2.25
CA ALA A 203 -22.53 8.08 -1.05
C ALA A 203 -21.67 8.33 0.20
N LEU A 204 -20.47 7.74 0.23
CA LEU A 204 -19.54 7.83 1.36
C LEU A 204 -18.21 8.44 0.94
N LYS A 205 -17.60 9.19 1.86
CA LYS A 205 -16.17 9.55 1.84
C LYS A 205 -15.47 8.67 2.85
N VAL A 206 -14.42 7.95 2.39
CA VAL A 206 -13.69 6.99 3.21
C VAL A 206 -12.26 7.45 3.40
N ALA A 207 -11.80 7.43 4.64
CA ALA A 207 -10.43 7.72 5.00
C ALA A 207 -9.89 6.66 5.96
N VAL A 208 -8.58 6.44 5.91
CA VAL A 208 -7.88 5.70 6.96
C VAL A 208 -7.05 6.71 7.72
N THR A 209 -7.13 6.70 9.02
CA THR A 209 -6.35 7.59 9.90
C THR A 209 -5.36 6.78 10.71
N LEU A 210 -4.24 7.39 11.04
CA LEU A 210 -3.24 6.88 11.97
C LEU A 210 -3.21 7.75 13.22
N PRO A 211 -2.81 7.23 14.38
CA PRO A 211 -2.54 8.06 15.56
C PRO A 211 -1.53 9.16 15.22
N GLU A 212 -1.74 10.34 15.77
CA GLU A 212 -0.90 11.51 15.50
C GLU A 212 0.59 11.21 15.65
N GLY A 213 1.38 11.69 14.70
CA GLY A 213 2.84 11.57 14.71
C GLY A 213 3.42 10.22 14.32
N HIS A 214 2.66 9.11 14.39
CA HIS A 214 3.24 7.76 14.20
C HIS A 214 3.79 7.54 12.80
N GLY A 215 3.10 7.97 11.77
CA GLY A 215 3.52 7.77 10.39
C GLY A 215 4.75 8.62 10.01
N ALA A 216 4.70 9.91 10.28
CA ALA A 216 5.81 10.83 10.01
C ALA A 216 7.06 10.46 10.82
N SER A 217 6.90 10.08 12.11
CA SER A 217 8.01 9.66 12.97
C SER A 217 8.83 8.50 12.38
N MET A 218 8.18 7.58 11.67
CA MET A 218 8.88 6.44 11.05
C MET A 218 9.83 6.92 9.94
N LEU A 219 9.41 7.88 9.11
CA LEU A 219 10.27 8.46 8.09
C LEU A 219 11.41 9.26 8.73
N ILE A 220 11.07 10.09 9.72
CA ILE A 220 12.06 10.91 10.45
C ILE A 220 13.13 10.00 11.06
N GLN A 221 12.77 8.95 11.77
CA GLN A 221 13.71 8.01 12.38
C GLN A 221 14.62 7.31 11.35
N LYS A 222 14.10 7.04 10.14
CA LYS A 222 14.89 6.38 9.10
C LYS A 222 15.86 7.32 8.38
N PHE A 223 15.44 8.56 8.09
CA PHE A 223 16.15 9.44 7.18
C PHE A 223 16.85 10.63 7.87
N VAL A 224 16.40 11.07 9.03
CA VAL A 224 17.02 12.18 9.76
C VAL A 224 18.12 11.66 10.68
N LYS A 225 19.35 12.03 10.39
CA LYS A 225 20.54 11.58 11.14
C LYS A 225 20.90 12.53 12.29
N ASN A 226 20.66 13.81 12.12
CA ASN A 226 21.03 14.85 13.09
C ASN A 226 20.12 16.08 12.98
N GLN A 227 20.30 17.04 13.91
CA GLN A 227 19.55 18.30 13.98
C GLN A 227 20.27 19.47 13.25
N SER A 228 21.14 19.15 12.27
CA SER A 228 21.79 20.19 11.45
C SER A 228 20.76 20.98 10.63
N PRO A 229 21.11 22.15 10.06
CA PRO A 229 20.22 22.87 9.16
C PRO A 229 19.73 22.00 7.99
N CYS A 230 20.60 21.18 7.40
CA CYS A 230 20.21 20.19 6.39
C CYS A 230 19.28 19.11 6.96
N GLY A 231 19.53 18.63 8.20
CA GLY A 231 18.68 17.65 8.87
C GLY A 231 17.25 18.14 9.08
N LYS A 232 17.05 19.42 9.38
CA LYS A 232 15.72 20.04 9.50
C LYS A 232 14.99 20.06 8.15
N LEU A 233 15.67 20.36 7.04
CA LEU A 233 15.08 20.30 5.70
C LEU A 233 14.71 18.88 5.30
N VAL A 234 15.54 17.90 5.63
CA VAL A 234 15.25 16.48 5.42
C VAL A 234 14.03 16.03 6.26
N GLN A 235 13.90 16.55 7.49
CA GLN A 235 12.71 16.31 8.31
C GLN A 235 11.45 16.89 7.65
N THR A 236 11.48 18.12 7.18
CA THR A 236 10.36 18.74 6.46
C THR A 236 10.01 17.95 5.20
N ALA A 237 11.01 17.49 4.45
CA ALA A 237 10.79 16.63 3.28
C ALA A 237 10.15 15.27 3.65
N ALA A 238 10.51 14.69 4.80
CA ALA A 238 9.93 13.45 5.31
C ALA A 238 8.46 13.63 5.74
N GLU A 239 8.14 14.76 6.37
CA GLU A 239 6.77 15.11 6.74
C GLU A 239 5.89 15.32 5.48
N ASP A 240 6.39 16.03 4.46
CA ASP A 240 5.72 16.20 3.17
C ASP A 240 5.55 14.85 2.44
N ALA A 241 6.59 14.01 2.42
CA ALA A 241 6.52 12.67 1.83
C ALA A 241 5.41 11.83 2.48
N PHE A 242 5.31 11.90 3.81
CA PHE A 242 4.25 11.19 4.53
C PHE A 242 2.87 11.74 4.15
N GLN A 243 2.66 13.05 4.32
CA GLN A 243 1.33 13.65 4.14
C GLN A 243 0.84 13.63 2.70
N ARG A 244 1.70 13.87 1.73
CA ARG A 244 1.33 14.05 0.33
C ARG A 244 1.44 12.76 -0.50
N LEU A 245 2.43 11.92 -0.24
CA LEU A 245 2.75 10.80 -1.13
C LEU A 245 2.42 9.43 -0.55
N LEU A 246 2.69 9.22 0.75
CA LEU A 246 2.48 7.91 1.38
C LEU A 246 1.12 7.76 2.01
N PHE A 247 0.67 8.80 2.68
CA PHE A 247 -0.56 8.79 3.44
C PHE A 247 -1.30 10.11 3.28
N PRO A 248 -1.76 10.44 2.06
CA PRO A 248 -2.56 11.64 1.86
C PRO A 248 -3.79 11.51 2.74
N ALA A 249 -3.91 12.41 3.72
CA ALA A 249 -5.14 12.58 4.47
C ALA A 249 -6.24 12.81 3.44
N GLY A 250 -7.29 12.00 3.47
CA GLY A 250 -8.37 12.10 2.50
C GLY A 250 -8.85 13.55 2.43
N ASP A 251 -8.41 14.26 1.41
CA ASP A 251 -8.87 15.62 1.16
C ASP A 251 -10.34 15.55 0.76
N PRO A 252 -11.26 16.13 1.53
CA PRO A 252 -12.67 16.10 1.20
C PRO A 252 -13.00 16.83 -0.12
N GLN A 253 -12.06 17.55 -0.73
CA GLN A 253 -12.31 18.40 -1.89
C GLN A 253 -11.34 18.20 -3.06
N GLY A 254 -10.26 17.43 -2.90
CA GLY A 254 -9.22 17.23 -3.90
C GLY A 254 -9.19 15.84 -4.50
N ALA A 255 -10.26 15.39 -5.13
CA ALA A 255 -10.22 14.20 -5.98
C ALA A 255 -9.48 14.53 -7.29
N ASP A 256 -8.16 14.66 -7.23
CA ASP A 256 -7.36 14.61 -8.44
C ASP A 256 -7.41 13.18 -8.98
N ARG A 257 -8.10 13.01 -10.12
CA ARG A 257 -8.38 11.77 -10.84
C ARG A 257 -7.12 11.19 -11.51
N THR A 258 -5.97 11.46 -10.99
CA THR A 258 -4.70 10.92 -11.49
C THR A 258 -4.26 9.74 -10.64
N GLY A 259 -4.69 8.55 -11.06
CA GLY A 259 -4.08 7.22 -10.94
C GLY A 259 -3.07 6.90 -9.83
N GLY A 260 -3.14 7.53 -8.68
CA GLY A 260 -2.40 7.11 -7.49
C GLY A 260 -3.20 6.02 -6.78
N ASN A 261 -2.64 4.81 -6.68
CA ASN A 261 -3.15 3.76 -5.81
C ASN A 261 -3.15 4.29 -4.37
N GLY A 262 -4.24 4.90 -3.95
CA GLY A 262 -4.39 5.38 -2.59
C GLY A 262 -4.13 4.24 -1.61
N CYS A 263 -3.35 4.51 -0.58
CA CYS A 263 -2.93 3.54 0.43
C CYS A 263 -4.13 2.81 1.07
N HIS A 264 -5.31 3.44 1.14
CA HIS A 264 -6.53 2.84 1.67
C HIS A 264 -7.07 1.70 0.78
N ARG A 265 -6.98 1.77 -0.56
CA ARG A 265 -7.39 0.66 -1.44
C ARG A 265 -6.49 -0.56 -1.28
N CYS A 266 -5.19 -0.38 -1.08
CA CYS A 266 -4.27 -1.50 -0.81
C CYS A 266 -4.54 -2.16 0.55
N VAL A 267 -4.99 -1.42 1.56
CA VAL A 267 -5.28 -1.93 2.90
C VAL A 267 -6.63 -2.65 2.95
N CYS A 268 -7.65 -2.11 2.25
CA CYS A 268 -9.01 -2.65 2.32
C CYS A 268 -9.23 -3.96 1.55
N VAL A 269 -8.40 -4.29 0.55
CA VAL A 269 -8.63 -5.47 -0.31
C VAL A 269 -7.95 -6.75 0.20
N GLN A 270 -7.02 -6.69 1.16
CA GLN A 270 -6.24 -7.85 1.58
C GLN A 270 -6.59 -8.55 2.91
N PRO A 271 -7.44 -8.07 3.84
CA PRO A 271 -7.66 -8.80 5.10
C PRO A 271 -8.41 -10.11 4.95
N ALA A 272 -9.19 -10.29 3.88
CA ALA A 272 -10.03 -11.49 3.73
C ALA A 272 -9.27 -12.75 3.28
N ALA A 273 -8.10 -12.63 2.66
CA ALA A 273 -7.34 -13.79 2.16
C ALA A 273 -6.34 -14.36 3.17
N ALA A 274 -5.95 -13.62 4.21
CA ALA A 274 -4.95 -14.05 5.19
C ALA A 274 -5.55 -14.68 6.47
N ALA A 275 -6.88 -14.57 6.68
CA ALA A 275 -7.51 -14.98 7.95
C ALA A 275 -8.04 -16.43 7.98
N HIS A 276 -7.87 -17.22 6.94
CA HIS A 276 -8.36 -18.61 6.89
C HIS A 276 -7.29 -19.68 7.07
N GLY A 277 -6.18 -19.35 7.71
CA GLY A 277 -5.15 -20.33 8.13
C GLY A 277 -5.23 -20.80 9.59
N GLY A 278 -6.32 -20.55 10.30
CA GLY A 278 -6.54 -21.02 11.66
C GLY A 278 -7.46 -22.25 11.66
N THR A 279 -6.91 -23.41 11.95
CA THR A 279 -7.64 -24.66 12.30
C THR A 279 -8.58 -24.39 13.47
N ALA A 280 -9.86 -24.18 13.17
CA ALA A 280 -10.89 -24.21 14.20
C ALA A 280 -11.15 -25.67 14.60
N GLU A 281 -10.60 -26.08 15.72
CA GLU A 281 -11.10 -27.25 16.45
C GLU A 281 -12.60 -27.08 16.71
N LYS A 282 -13.39 -27.99 16.16
CA LYS A 282 -14.82 -28.07 16.45
C LYS A 282 -15.00 -28.53 17.89
N PRO A 283 -15.79 -27.82 18.72
CA PRO A 283 -16.12 -28.32 20.04
C PRO A 283 -16.97 -29.59 19.90
N ASN A 284 -16.53 -30.63 20.58
CA ASN A 284 -17.13 -31.93 20.69
C ASN A 284 -18.56 -31.79 21.27
N ARG A 285 -19.60 -32.08 20.50
CA ARG A 285 -20.96 -32.11 20.98
C ARG A 285 -21.18 -33.42 21.75
N PRO A 286 -21.69 -33.39 23.01
CA PRO A 286 -21.99 -34.61 23.76
C PRO A 286 -23.14 -35.36 23.07
N GLY A 287 -22.95 -36.71 23.02
CA GLY A 287 -23.79 -37.65 22.32
C GLY A 287 -25.27 -37.59 22.73
N ARG A 288 -26.15 -37.57 21.75
CA ARG A 288 -27.56 -37.92 21.93
C ARG A 288 -27.68 -39.41 22.19
N ARG A 289 -28.26 -39.75 23.35
CA ARG A 289 -28.67 -41.13 23.70
C ARG A 289 -29.71 -41.64 22.70
N PRO A 290 -29.67 -42.93 22.33
CA PRO A 290 -30.71 -43.49 21.44
C PRO A 290 -32.04 -43.65 22.20
N ARG A 291 -33.13 -43.25 21.54
CA ARG A 291 -34.50 -43.54 22.02
C ARG A 291 -34.84 -44.98 21.75
N LEU A 292 -35.25 -45.70 22.80
CA LEU A 292 -35.84 -47.02 22.74
C LEU A 292 -37.18 -46.99 22.01
N PRO A 293 -37.54 -48.06 21.25
CA PRO A 293 -38.81 -48.14 20.60
C PRO A 293 -39.90 -48.52 21.58
N HIS A 294 -41.00 -47.76 21.62
CA HIS A 294 -42.27 -48.21 22.27
C HIS A 294 -42.90 -49.27 21.38
N ARG A 295 -43.10 -50.43 21.99
CA ARG A 295 -44.09 -51.43 21.57
C ARG A 295 -45.51 -50.88 21.82
N LEU A 296 -46.32 -50.90 20.84
CA LEU A 296 -47.63 -51.57 20.75
C LEU A 296 -48.13 -51.47 19.32
#